data_18e904eb28f902bbc12e3dfb9b3bfc66
#
_entry.id   18e904eb28f902bbc12e3dfb9b3bfc66
#
_cell.length_a   1.000
_cell.length_b   1.000
_cell.length_c   1.000
_cell.angle_alpha   90.00
_cell.angle_beta   90.00
_cell.angle_gamma   90.00
#
_symmetry.space_group_name_H-M   'P 1'
#
loop_
_entity.id
_entity.type
_entity.pdbx_description
1 polymer ?
#
loop_
_entity_poly.entity_id
_entity_poly.type
_entity_poly.pdbx_seq_one_letter_code
_entity_poly.pdbx_strand_id
1 'polypeptide(L)'
;KGIGDYTASAISSICFDEYNPVVDGNVLRFLSRYFGIKDPIDSKKTQSKVKEIGKKLIDKTDNPGDFNQAMMEFGALICTPFPDCNKCALSSKCVALDKNEVEKLPVKLKKKKIKERFLNYIVLIDKKNNTIVEKRVEKDIWFKLNQFPLIETNFKVDDIMRTSSFKKFIKSQKTPIKIEKYSRHNVKHVLSHQILQITFHKFKIEKEISAGINLSQLINYNFPVPINNFINKKLI
;
A
#
# COMPACT_ATOMS: atom_id res chain seq x y z
N LYS A 1 15.11 0.97 -12.49
CA LYS A 1 14.25 1.64 -11.49
C LYS A 1 12.94 0.86 -11.33
N GLY A 2 12.42 0.69 -10.10
CA GLY A 2 11.17 -0.03 -9.83
C GLY A 2 11.33 -1.51 -9.47
N ILE A 3 12.52 -2.06 -9.53
CA ILE A 3 12.85 -3.42 -9.10
C ILE A 3 13.58 -3.34 -7.75
N GLY A 4 13.01 -3.97 -6.72
CA GLY A 4 13.63 -4.08 -5.40
C GLY A 4 14.57 -5.28 -5.29
N ASP A 5 15.36 -5.34 -4.20
CA ASP A 5 16.35 -6.40 -3.95
C ASP A 5 15.79 -7.82 -4.07
N TYR A 6 14.59 -8.06 -3.53
CA TYR A 6 13.89 -9.34 -3.65
C TYR A 6 13.70 -9.75 -5.11
N THR A 7 13.06 -8.88 -5.91
CA THR A 7 12.75 -9.17 -7.32
C THR A 7 14.04 -9.28 -8.16
N ALA A 8 15.03 -8.44 -7.88
CA ALA A 8 16.33 -8.52 -8.54
C ALA A 8 17.03 -9.86 -8.26
N SER A 9 17.10 -10.29 -7.00
CA SER A 9 17.69 -11.57 -6.63
C SER A 9 16.93 -12.77 -7.21
N ALA A 10 15.59 -12.71 -7.26
CA ALA A 10 14.79 -13.79 -7.85
C ALA A 10 15.05 -13.91 -9.35
N ILE A 11 15.01 -12.80 -10.09
CA ILE A 11 15.27 -12.83 -11.55
C ILE A 11 16.70 -13.29 -11.82
N SER A 12 17.68 -12.76 -11.10
CA SER A 12 19.08 -13.08 -11.37
C SER A 12 19.40 -14.56 -11.09
N SER A 13 18.82 -15.16 -10.07
CA SER A 13 19.07 -16.57 -9.76
C SER A 13 18.23 -17.53 -10.60
N ILE A 14 16.98 -17.21 -10.91
CA ILE A 14 16.09 -18.13 -11.65
C ILE A 14 16.33 -18.06 -13.16
N CYS A 15 16.63 -16.86 -13.70
CA CYS A 15 16.79 -16.68 -15.14
C CYS A 15 18.24 -16.65 -15.61
N PHE A 16 19.20 -16.39 -14.71
CA PHE A 16 20.60 -16.18 -15.06
C PHE A 16 21.58 -16.99 -14.22
N ASP A 17 21.08 -17.92 -13.39
CA ASP A 17 21.87 -18.82 -12.52
C ASP A 17 22.87 -18.09 -11.61
N GLU A 18 22.59 -16.83 -11.27
CA GLU A 18 23.44 -16.08 -10.33
C GLU A 18 23.17 -16.50 -8.89
N TYR A 19 24.24 -16.59 -8.09
CA TYR A 19 24.20 -17.00 -6.66
C TYR A 19 23.73 -15.86 -5.75
N ASN A 20 22.61 -15.24 -6.07
CA ASN A 20 21.98 -14.18 -5.29
C ASN A 20 20.84 -14.76 -4.43
N PRO A 21 20.94 -14.74 -3.09
CA PRO A 21 19.89 -15.30 -2.23
C PRO A 21 18.64 -14.44 -2.24
N VAL A 22 17.51 -15.08 -2.41
CA VAL A 22 16.18 -14.46 -2.28
C VAL A 22 15.77 -14.49 -0.81
N VAL A 23 15.43 -13.31 -0.26
CA VAL A 23 14.99 -13.18 1.13
C VAL A 23 13.67 -12.44 1.17
N ASP A 24 12.57 -13.19 1.15
CA ASP A 24 11.22 -12.69 1.34
C ASP A 24 10.75 -12.85 2.81
N GLY A 25 9.51 -12.51 3.11
CA GLY A 25 8.95 -12.67 4.45
C GLY A 25 8.86 -14.13 4.92
N ASN A 26 8.73 -15.08 4.00
CA ASN A 26 8.69 -16.51 4.31
C ASN A 26 10.09 -17.05 4.65
N VAL A 27 11.07 -16.67 3.84
CA VAL A 27 12.48 -17.01 4.07
C VAL A 27 12.99 -16.36 5.37
N LEU A 28 12.66 -15.09 5.63
CA LEU A 28 12.98 -14.41 6.89
C LEU A 28 12.43 -15.17 8.09
N ARG A 29 11.17 -15.61 8.04
CA ARG A 29 10.54 -16.39 9.11
C ARG A 29 11.23 -17.74 9.30
N PHE A 30 11.44 -18.48 8.21
CA PHE A 30 12.06 -19.79 8.24
C PHE A 30 13.49 -19.72 8.80
N LEU A 31 14.35 -18.89 8.24
CA LEU A 31 15.73 -18.77 8.68
C LEU A 31 15.84 -18.23 10.11
N SER A 32 14.95 -17.32 10.51
CA SER A 32 14.91 -16.84 11.89
C SER A 32 14.61 -17.95 12.89
N ARG A 33 13.69 -18.85 12.57
CA ARG A 33 13.38 -20.01 13.41
C ARG A 33 14.50 -21.05 13.38
N TYR A 34 14.97 -21.40 12.20
CA TYR A 34 15.98 -22.43 12.03
C TYR A 34 17.29 -22.09 12.75
N PHE A 35 17.75 -20.84 12.62
CA PHE A 35 18.97 -20.35 13.26
C PHE A 35 18.75 -19.65 14.61
N GLY A 36 17.53 -19.56 15.12
CA GLY A 36 17.23 -18.92 16.39
C GLY A 36 17.52 -17.41 16.43
N ILE A 37 17.25 -16.69 15.33
CA ILE A 37 17.53 -15.25 15.25
C ILE A 37 16.46 -14.49 16.03
N LYS A 38 16.85 -13.84 17.13
CA LYS A 38 15.98 -13.07 18.03
C LYS A 38 15.92 -11.58 17.72
N ASP A 39 16.78 -11.11 16.82
CA ASP A 39 16.73 -9.72 16.35
C ASP A 39 15.49 -9.48 15.51
N PRO A 40 14.87 -8.27 15.60
CA PRO A 40 13.68 -7.96 14.81
C PRO A 40 13.94 -8.05 13.31
N ILE A 41 13.12 -8.83 12.58
CA ILE A 41 13.29 -9.06 11.14
C ILE A 41 13.01 -7.82 10.28
N ASP A 42 12.32 -6.81 10.85
CA ASP A 42 12.05 -5.53 10.16
C ASP A 42 13.27 -4.59 10.17
N SER A 43 14.33 -4.92 10.92
CA SER A 43 15.56 -4.13 10.94
C SER A 43 16.46 -4.44 9.75
N LYS A 44 17.05 -3.40 9.13
CA LYS A 44 17.99 -3.58 8.02
C LYS A 44 19.18 -4.47 8.41
N LYS A 45 19.66 -4.35 9.65
CA LYS A 45 20.77 -5.16 10.18
C LYS A 45 20.42 -6.64 10.16
N THR A 46 19.21 -7.01 10.63
CA THR A 46 18.77 -8.41 10.63
C THR A 46 18.56 -8.92 9.20
N GLN A 47 17.97 -8.11 8.33
CA GLN A 47 17.80 -8.48 6.91
C GLN A 47 19.14 -8.74 6.23
N SER A 48 20.14 -7.89 6.45
CA SER A 48 21.51 -8.12 5.94
C SER A 48 22.12 -9.42 6.49
N LYS A 49 21.99 -9.67 7.80
CA LYS A 49 22.45 -10.91 8.44
C LYS A 49 21.80 -12.16 7.83
N VAL A 50 20.48 -12.12 7.62
CA VAL A 50 19.76 -13.25 6.98
C VAL A 50 20.19 -13.40 5.52
N LYS A 51 20.42 -12.31 4.80
CA LYS A 51 20.96 -12.36 3.44
C LYS A 51 22.34 -12.98 3.37
N GLU A 52 23.23 -12.69 4.31
CA GLU A 52 24.55 -13.33 4.44
C GLU A 52 24.44 -14.84 4.72
N ILE A 53 23.50 -15.25 5.59
CA ILE A 53 23.21 -16.67 5.83
C ILE A 53 22.71 -17.31 4.53
N GLY A 54 21.75 -16.69 3.84
CA GLY A 54 21.26 -17.15 2.55
C GLY A 54 22.38 -17.30 1.51
N LYS A 55 23.33 -16.35 1.48
CA LYS A 55 24.50 -16.41 0.59
C LYS A 55 25.37 -17.64 0.88
N LYS A 56 25.69 -17.91 2.14
CA LYS A 56 26.46 -19.09 2.54
C LYS A 56 25.76 -20.42 2.24
N LEU A 57 24.45 -20.41 2.18
CA LEU A 57 23.67 -21.61 1.84
C LEU A 57 23.60 -21.83 0.33
N ILE A 58 23.31 -20.78 -0.44
CA ILE A 58 23.19 -20.87 -1.90
C ILE A 58 24.55 -21.19 -2.56
N ASP A 59 25.66 -20.75 -1.97
CA ASP A 59 27.01 -21.06 -2.48
C ASP A 59 27.36 -22.55 -2.42
N LYS A 60 26.52 -23.38 -1.78
CA LYS A 60 26.69 -24.84 -1.65
C LYS A 60 25.82 -25.65 -2.62
N THR A 61 25.06 -25.00 -3.46
CA THR A 61 24.23 -25.67 -4.46
C THR A 61 24.73 -25.40 -5.87
N ASP A 62 24.48 -26.34 -6.78
CA ASP A 62 24.79 -26.18 -8.21
C ASP A 62 23.63 -25.50 -8.98
N ASN A 63 22.47 -25.36 -8.35
CA ASN A 63 21.28 -24.73 -8.95
C ASN A 63 20.71 -23.65 -8.03
N PRO A 64 21.15 -22.40 -8.18
CA PRO A 64 20.72 -21.29 -7.33
C PRO A 64 19.24 -20.92 -7.50
N GLY A 65 18.67 -21.10 -8.70
CA GLY A 65 17.26 -20.83 -8.97
C GLY A 65 16.35 -21.77 -8.19
N ASP A 66 16.56 -23.08 -8.31
CA ASP A 66 15.78 -24.09 -7.60
C ASP A 66 15.98 -23.98 -6.06
N PHE A 67 17.20 -23.68 -5.62
CA PHE A 67 17.45 -23.44 -4.20
C PHE A 67 16.62 -22.31 -3.65
N ASN A 68 16.60 -21.15 -4.31
CA ASN A 68 15.80 -20.01 -3.88
C ASN A 68 14.29 -20.32 -3.91
N GLN A 69 13.82 -21.02 -4.92
CA GLN A 69 12.42 -21.44 -5.01
C GLN A 69 12.06 -22.39 -3.87
N ALA A 70 12.89 -23.41 -3.61
CA ALA A 70 12.69 -24.33 -2.48
C ALA A 70 12.64 -23.60 -1.12
N MET A 71 13.53 -22.62 -0.91
CA MET A 71 13.54 -21.80 0.30
C MET A 71 12.26 -21.00 0.50
N MET A 72 11.76 -20.37 -0.54
CA MET A 72 10.49 -19.62 -0.50
C MET A 72 9.30 -20.55 -0.25
N GLU A 73 9.22 -21.68 -0.97
CA GLU A 73 8.16 -22.67 -0.83
C GLU A 73 8.19 -23.36 0.53
N PHE A 74 9.36 -23.72 1.05
CA PHE A 74 9.49 -24.28 2.38
C PHE A 74 8.96 -23.32 3.45
N GLY A 75 9.27 -22.04 3.34
CA GLY A 75 8.73 -21.02 4.22
C GLY A 75 7.21 -20.83 4.07
N ALA A 76 6.69 -20.95 2.84
CA ALA A 76 5.27 -20.75 2.57
C ALA A 76 4.40 -21.96 2.95
N LEU A 77 4.87 -23.19 2.72
CA LEU A 77 4.08 -24.41 2.83
C LEU A 77 4.35 -25.20 4.11
N ILE A 78 5.62 -25.23 4.58
CA ILE A 78 6.05 -26.03 5.73
C ILE A 78 6.22 -25.15 6.96
N CYS A 79 7.16 -24.19 6.92
CA CYS A 79 7.42 -23.28 8.04
C CYS A 79 6.45 -22.09 8.03
N THR A 80 5.15 -22.36 8.00
CA THR A 80 4.07 -21.36 8.00
C THR A 80 4.05 -20.51 9.28
N PRO A 81 3.21 -19.48 9.41
CA PRO A 81 3.01 -18.80 10.70
C PRO A 81 2.67 -19.74 11.85
N PHE A 82 1.85 -20.78 11.60
CA PHE A 82 1.46 -21.85 12.54
C PHE A 82 1.86 -23.20 11.94
N PRO A 83 3.13 -23.63 12.07
CA PRO A 83 3.65 -24.82 11.39
C PRO A 83 3.35 -26.10 12.16
N ASP A 84 3.19 -27.21 11.43
CA ASP A 84 3.25 -28.54 12.01
C ASP A 84 4.72 -29.04 12.02
N CYS A 85 5.43 -28.79 13.12
CA CYS A 85 6.85 -29.11 13.23
C CYS A 85 7.14 -30.62 13.24
N ASN A 86 6.14 -31.47 13.54
CA ASN A 86 6.33 -32.92 13.51
C ASN A 86 6.51 -33.46 12.09
N LYS A 87 5.97 -32.74 11.08
CA LYS A 87 6.12 -33.08 9.66
C LYS A 87 7.30 -32.38 8.98
N CYS A 88 8.05 -31.58 9.73
CA CYS A 88 9.14 -30.79 9.16
C CYS A 88 10.41 -31.63 9.04
N ALA A 89 10.93 -31.80 7.82
CA ALA A 89 12.17 -32.54 7.55
C ALA A 89 13.41 -31.92 8.20
N LEU A 90 13.35 -30.64 8.61
CA LEU A 90 14.45 -29.93 9.25
C LEU A 90 14.26 -29.77 10.78
N SER A 91 13.27 -30.43 11.37
CA SER A 91 12.91 -30.31 12.79
C SER A 91 14.08 -30.62 13.74
N SER A 92 14.85 -31.65 13.45
CA SER A 92 15.96 -32.11 14.30
C SER A 92 17.11 -31.12 14.51
N LYS A 93 17.25 -30.13 13.64
CA LYS A 93 18.28 -29.07 13.71
C LYS A 93 17.69 -27.68 13.89
N CYS A 94 16.39 -27.57 14.14
CA CYS A 94 15.72 -26.29 14.27
C CYS A 94 15.87 -25.71 15.67
N VAL A 95 16.63 -24.62 15.81
CA VAL A 95 16.90 -23.96 17.10
C VAL A 95 15.61 -23.47 17.78
N ALA A 96 14.65 -22.95 17.01
CA ALA A 96 13.40 -22.47 17.58
C ALA A 96 12.53 -23.61 18.13
N LEU A 97 12.57 -24.79 17.51
CA LEU A 97 11.85 -25.97 18.00
C LEU A 97 12.49 -26.50 19.27
N ASP A 98 13.81 -26.69 19.25
CA ASP A 98 14.60 -27.14 20.41
C ASP A 98 14.35 -26.26 21.65
N LYS A 99 14.27 -24.95 21.46
CA LYS A 99 14.05 -23.96 22.54
C LYS A 99 12.59 -23.64 22.85
N ASN A 100 11.61 -24.31 22.22
CA ASN A 100 10.18 -23.98 22.35
C ASN A 100 9.86 -22.49 22.04
N GLU A 101 10.49 -21.94 21.02
CA GLU A 101 10.37 -20.54 20.61
C GLU A 101 9.74 -20.35 19.21
N VAL A 102 9.15 -21.39 18.61
CA VAL A 102 8.57 -21.35 17.25
C VAL A 102 7.52 -20.25 17.11
N GLU A 103 6.65 -20.07 18.10
CA GLU A 103 5.62 -19.01 18.08
C GLU A 103 6.18 -17.62 18.36
N LYS A 104 7.32 -17.53 19.06
CA LYS A 104 7.97 -16.25 19.39
C LYS A 104 8.81 -15.72 18.23
N LEU A 105 9.20 -16.59 17.29
CA LEU A 105 10.02 -16.24 16.15
C LEU A 105 9.21 -16.30 14.84
N PRO A 106 9.44 -15.36 13.93
CA PRO A 106 10.39 -14.26 14.00
C PRO A 106 9.91 -13.10 14.87
N VAL A 107 10.83 -12.41 15.52
CA VAL A 107 10.55 -11.17 16.25
C VAL A 107 10.27 -10.05 15.24
N LYS A 108 9.24 -9.25 15.50
CA LYS A 108 8.90 -8.06 14.71
C LYS A 108 8.95 -6.83 15.59
N LEU A 109 9.38 -5.71 15.02
CA LEU A 109 9.25 -4.42 15.70
C LEU A 109 7.78 -4.13 15.99
N LYS A 110 7.50 -3.47 17.11
CA LYS A 110 6.15 -2.98 17.39
C LYS A 110 5.68 -2.12 16.22
N LYS A 111 4.55 -2.47 15.62
CA LYS A 111 3.96 -1.67 14.54
C LYS A 111 3.78 -0.23 15.02
N LYS A 112 4.29 0.73 14.23
CA LYS A 112 3.96 2.14 14.44
C LYS A 112 2.44 2.30 14.38
N LYS A 113 1.88 3.19 15.20
CA LYS A 113 0.45 3.52 15.12
C LYS A 113 0.11 3.90 13.68
N ILE A 114 -0.89 3.23 13.13
CA ILE A 114 -1.38 3.51 11.78
C ILE A 114 -1.92 4.94 11.79
N LYS A 115 -1.41 5.78 10.89
CA LYS A 115 -1.88 7.16 10.74
C LYS A 115 -3.26 7.15 10.07
N GLU A 116 -4.23 7.81 10.67
CA GLU A 116 -5.52 8.04 10.05
C GLU A 116 -5.54 9.42 9.38
N ARG A 117 -6.06 9.51 8.16
CA ARG A 117 -6.16 10.74 7.37
C ARG A 117 -7.58 10.91 6.87
N PHE A 118 -8.07 12.14 6.88
CA PHE A 118 -9.42 12.50 6.43
C PHE A 118 -9.35 13.33 5.16
N LEU A 119 -9.67 12.69 4.03
CA LEU A 119 -9.59 13.28 2.70
C LEU A 119 -10.98 13.64 2.21
N ASN A 120 -11.27 14.94 2.10
CA ASN A 120 -12.56 15.45 1.64
C ASN A 120 -12.41 15.96 0.20
N TYR A 121 -12.86 15.17 -0.77
CA TYR A 121 -12.85 15.54 -2.18
C TYR A 121 -14.08 16.35 -2.52
N ILE A 122 -13.90 17.53 -3.16
CA ILE A 122 -14.96 18.42 -3.59
C ILE A 122 -15.26 18.16 -5.07
N VAL A 123 -16.42 17.57 -5.35
CA VAL A 123 -16.85 17.20 -6.69
C VAL A 123 -17.94 18.18 -7.13
N LEU A 124 -17.54 19.24 -7.83
CA LEU A 124 -18.48 20.19 -8.43
C LEU A 124 -18.94 19.66 -9.79
N ILE A 125 -20.23 19.67 -10.06
CA ILE A 125 -20.82 19.25 -11.34
C ILE A 125 -21.74 20.35 -11.85
N ASP A 126 -21.43 20.90 -13.00
CA ASP A 126 -22.25 21.91 -13.66
C ASP A 126 -23.41 21.33 -14.49
N LYS A 127 -24.22 22.17 -15.08
CA LYS A 127 -25.38 21.79 -15.93
C LYS A 127 -24.96 21.03 -17.20
N LYS A 128 -23.72 21.18 -17.65
CA LYS A 128 -23.16 20.46 -18.82
C LYS A 128 -22.42 19.18 -18.43
N ASN A 129 -22.54 18.75 -17.16
CA ASN A 129 -21.81 17.60 -16.60
C ASN A 129 -20.29 17.77 -16.63
N ASN A 130 -19.76 18.99 -16.51
CA ASN A 130 -18.33 19.22 -16.32
C ASN A 130 -17.98 19.25 -14.84
N THR A 131 -16.74 18.84 -14.54
CA THR A 131 -16.18 18.84 -13.18
C THR A 131 -14.74 19.35 -13.19
N ILE A 132 -14.21 19.68 -12.00
CA ILE A 132 -12.83 20.13 -11.83
C ILE A 132 -11.97 18.91 -11.47
N VAL A 133 -10.86 18.73 -12.21
CA VAL A 133 -9.83 17.73 -11.94
C VAL A 133 -8.49 18.42 -11.86
N GLU A 134 -7.67 18.02 -10.90
CA GLU A 134 -6.31 18.55 -10.69
C GLU A 134 -5.32 17.41 -10.52
N LYS A 135 -4.03 17.69 -10.77
CA LYS A 135 -2.96 16.74 -10.44
C LYS A 135 -2.53 16.89 -8.99
N ARG A 136 -2.37 15.77 -8.29
CA ARG A 136 -1.81 15.77 -6.95
C ARG A 136 -0.32 16.13 -7.00
N VAL A 137 0.04 17.21 -6.31
CA VAL A 137 1.39 17.77 -6.29
C VAL A 137 2.17 17.40 -5.01
N GLU A 138 1.50 16.98 -3.96
CA GLU A 138 2.13 16.52 -2.72
C GLU A 138 2.93 15.26 -2.98
N LYS A 139 4.19 15.25 -2.52
CA LYS A 139 5.12 14.10 -2.65
C LYS A 139 4.82 13.02 -1.61
N ASP A 140 3.59 12.56 -1.58
CA ASP A 140 3.10 11.48 -0.73
C ASP A 140 2.39 10.40 -1.56
N ILE A 141 1.33 9.75 -1.00
CA ILE A 141 0.52 8.79 -1.76
C ILE A 141 -0.11 9.46 -2.99
N TRP A 142 -0.17 8.70 -4.09
CA TRP A 142 -0.84 9.10 -5.33
C TRP A 142 -0.23 10.34 -6.02
N PHE A 143 1.04 10.64 -5.73
CA PHE A 143 1.76 11.73 -6.38
C PHE A 143 1.67 11.66 -7.91
N LYS A 144 1.36 12.78 -8.54
CA LYS A 144 1.11 12.95 -10.00
C LYS A 144 -0.14 12.26 -10.56
N LEU A 145 -0.92 11.54 -9.76
CA LEU A 145 -2.24 11.08 -10.21
C LEU A 145 -3.25 12.22 -10.19
N ASN A 146 -4.32 12.05 -10.96
CA ASN A 146 -5.42 13.02 -10.98
C ASN A 146 -6.33 12.82 -9.75
N GLN A 147 -6.93 13.90 -9.30
CA GLN A 147 -7.88 13.91 -8.19
C GLN A 147 -8.90 15.02 -8.38
N PHE A 148 -9.99 14.99 -7.63
CA PHE A 148 -10.83 16.18 -7.43
C PHE A 148 -10.16 17.14 -6.45
N PRO A 149 -10.54 18.42 -6.40
CA PRO A 149 -10.06 19.35 -5.38
C PRO A 149 -10.19 18.76 -3.98
N LEU A 150 -9.09 18.79 -3.21
CA LEU A 150 -8.95 18.11 -1.92
C LEU A 150 -8.89 19.10 -0.76
N ILE A 151 -9.68 18.83 0.26
CA ILE A 151 -9.57 19.43 1.59
C ILE A 151 -9.20 18.32 2.59
N GLU A 152 -7.92 18.27 3.00
CA GLU A 152 -7.51 17.34 4.05
C GLU A 152 -7.75 17.97 5.43
N THR A 153 -8.28 17.17 6.38
CA THR A 153 -8.58 17.61 7.74
C THR A 153 -7.94 16.68 8.77
N ASN A 154 -7.72 17.16 9.99
CA ASN A 154 -7.13 16.35 11.07
C ASN A 154 -8.14 15.41 11.75
N PHE A 155 -9.43 15.61 11.49
CA PHE A 155 -10.53 14.86 12.07
C PHE A 155 -11.68 14.76 11.06
N LYS A 156 -12.60 13.84 11.33
CA LYS A 156 -13.82 13.67 10.54
C LYS A 156 -14.68 14.94 10.60
N VAL A 157 -15.11 15.42 9.45
CA VAL A 157 -15.97 16.61 9.33
C VAL A 157 -17.41 16.16 9.04
N ASP A 158 -18.34 16.63 9.84
CA ASP A 158 -19.76 16.33 9.65
C ASP A 158 -20.39 17.17 8.54
N ASP A 159 -20.04 18.45 8.48
CA ASP A 159 -20.50 19.39 7.45
C ASP A 159 -19.31 20.16 6.87
N ILE A 160 -18.88 19.77 5.67
CA ILE A 160 -17.76 20.40 4.97
C ILE A 160 -18.02 21.88 4.66
N MET A 161 -19.28 22.26 4.40
CA MET A 161 -19.65 23.62 4.00
C MET A 161 -19.41 24.65 5.11
N ARG A 162 -19.40 24.22 6.37
CA ARG A 162 -19.11 25.08 7.51
C ARG A 162 -17.62 25.33 7.72
N THR A 163 -16.74 24.54 7.12
CA THR A 163 -15.29 24.68 7.29
C THR A 163 -14.74 25.94 6.61
N SER A 164 -13.75 26.56 7.24
CA SER A 164 -13.04 27.71 6.67
C SER A 164 -12.36 27.38 5.34
N SER A 165 -11.82 26.15 5.23
CA SER A 165 -11.18 25.65 4.02
C SER A 165 -12.15 25.55 2.84
N PHE A 166 -13.37 25.03 3.06
CA PHE A 166 -14.38 24.98 2.01
C PHE A 166 -14.82 26.39 1.60
N LYS A 167 -15.09 27.28 2.56
CA LYS A 167 -15.45 28.67 2.27
C LYS A 167 -14.36 29.38 1.47
N LYS A 168 -13.09 29.16 1.80
CA LYS A 168 -11.92 29.67 1.05
C LYS A 168 -11.88 29.08 -0.37
N PHE A 169 -12.09 27.78 -0.51
CA PHE A 169 -12.15 27.09 -1.80
C PHE A 169 -13.26 27.69 -2.69
N ILE A 170 -14.48 27.84 -2.17
CA ILE A 170 -15.60 28.43 -2.95
C ILE A 170 -15.30 29.88 -3.34
N LYS A 171 -14.71 30.70 -2.46
CA LYS A 171 -14.32 32.08 -2.77
C LYS A 171 -13.21 32.16 -3.82
N SER A 172 -12.32 31.18 -3.90
CA SER A 172 -11.28 31.15 -4.94
C SER A 172 -11.79 30.85 -6.34
N GLN A 173 -12.99 30.31 -6.44
CA GLN A 173 -13.69 30.18 -7.72
C GLN A 173 -14.14 31.56 -8.18
N LYS A 174 -13.61 32.01 -9.33
CA LYS A 174 -13.75 33.39 -9.87
C LYS A 174 -15.18 33.98 -9.93
N THR A 175 -16.16 33.19 -9.52
CA THR A 175 -17.58 33.58 -9.60
C THR A 175 -18.42 32.86 -8.54
N PRO A 176 -19.50 33.50 -8.04
CA PRO A 176 -20.38 32.89 -7.04
C PRO A 176 -20.91 31.53 -7.50
N ILE A 177 -20.76 30.51 -6.65
CA ILE A 177 -21.29 29.18 -6.88
C ILE A 177 -22.62 29.07 -6.12
N LYS A 178 -23.71 28.89 -6.82
CA LYS A 178 -24.99 28.53 -6.23
C LYS A 178 -25.15 27.02 -6.29
N ILE A 179 -25.29 26.40 -5.13
CA ILE A 179 -25.42 24.94 -4.96
C ILE A 179 -26.90 24.59 -5.08
N GLU A 180 -27.24 23.73 -6.06
CA GLU A 180 -28.61 23.22 -6.26
C GLU A 180 -28.86 21.96 -5.45
N LYS A 181 -27.87 21.04 -5.40
CA LYS A 181 -27.98 19.74 -4.71
C LYS A 181 -26.65 19.33 -4.12
N TYR A 182 -26.71 18.74 -2.93
CA TYR A 182 -25.58 18.17 -2.22
C TYR A 182 -25.82 16.70 -1.88
N SER A 183 -24.79 15.89 -2.03
CA SER A 183 -24.75 14.53 -1.51
C SER A 183 -23.32 14.15 -1.13
N ARG A 184 -23.17 13.20 -0.21
CA ARG A 184 -21.86 12.70 0.22
C ARG A 184 -21.74 11.19 0.08
N HIS A 185 -20.53 10.71 -0.18
CA HIS A 185 -20.20 9.29 -0.24
C HIS A 185 -18.90 9.03 0.50
N ASN A 186 -18.93 8.12 1.50
CA ASN A 186 -17.80 7.80 2.34
C ASN A 186 -17.15 6.48 1.91
N VAL A 187 -15.81 6.46 1.91
CA VAL A 187 -15.01 5.27 1.59
C VAL A 187 -13.86 5.17 2.59
N LYS A 188 -13.71 4.01 3.21
CA LYS A 188 -12.50 3.68 3.99
C LYS A 188 -11.53 2.93 3.09
N HIS A 189 -10.31 3.44 2.95
CA HIS A 189 -9.25 2.80 2.18
C HIS A 189 -8.04 2.54 3.07
N VAL A 190 -7.65 1.26 3.20
CA VAL A 190 -6.58 0.82 4.09
C VAL A 190 -5.32 0.60 3.29
N LEU A 191 -4.25 1.28 3.69
CA LEU A 191 -2.89 1.09 3.20
C LEU A 191 -2.03 0.46 4.31
N SER A 192 -0.87 -0.07 3.96
CA SER A 192 0.04 -0.74 4.91
C SER A 192 0.46 0.15 6.10
N HIS A 193 0.50 1.47 5.92
CA HIS A 193 1.02 2.44 6.91
C HIS A 193 0.03 3.54 7.30
N GLN A 194 -1.16 3.58 6.68
CA GLN A 194 -2.19 4.57 6.99
C GLN A 194 -3.59 4.10 6.59
N ILE A 195 -4.60 4.67 7.24
CA ILE A 195 -6.01 4.50 6.90
C ILE A 195 -6.52 5.83 6.35
N LEU A 196 -7.15 5.79 5.19
CA LEU A 196 -7.75 6.96 4.57
C LEU A 196 -9.26 6.91 4.75
N GLN A 197 -9.79 7.88 5.47
CA GLN A 197 -11.22 8.16 5.57
C GLN A 197 -11.56 9.17 4.46
N ILE A 198 -12.06 8.67 3.34
CA ILE A 198 -12.33 9.47 2.15
C ILE A 198 -13.80 9.83 2.12
N THR A 199 -14.10 11.12 1.96
CA THR A 199 -15.46 11.60 1.73
C THR A 199 -15.51 12.36 0.41
N PHE A 200 -16.37 11.92 -0.50
CA PHE A 200 -16.68 12.63 -1.73
C PHE A 200 -17.90 13.51 -1.47
N HIS A 201 -17.71 14.81 -1.56
CA HIS A 201 -18.76 15.84 -1.43
C HIS A 201 -19.19 16.27 -2.83
N LYS A 202 -20.30 15.74 -3.30
CA LYS A 202 -20.85 16.00 -4.65
C LYS A 202 -21.84 17.15 -4.59
N PHE A 203 -21.53 18.20 -5.35
CA PHE A 203 -22.34 19.41 -5.48
C PHE A 203 -22.78 19.58 -6.93
N LYS A 204 -24.09 19.64 -7.18
CA LYS A 204 -24.60 20.17 -8.44
C LYS A 204 -24.71 21.69 -8.34
N ILE A 205 -24.22 22.39 -9.36
CA ILE A 205 -24.11 23.84 -9.37
C ILE A 205 -24.78 24.40 -10.63
N GLU A 206 -25.40 25.59 -10.50
CA GLU A 206 -26.08 26.26 -11.63
C GLU A 206 -25.09 26.74 -12.68
N LYS A 207 -23.89 27.12 -12.27
CA LYS A 207 -22.92 27.81 -13.11
C LYS A 207 -22.03 26.83 -13.88
N GLU A 208 -21.70 27.22 -15.12
CA GLU A 208 -20.72 26.48 -15.93
C GLU A 208 -19.29 26.61 -15.42
N ILE A 209 -18.57 25.53 -15.46
CA ILE A 209 -17.15 25.44 -15.10
C ILE A 209 -16.31 25.70 -16.35
N SER A 210 -15.70 26.90 -16.44
CA SER A 210 -15.03 27.38 -17.65
C SER A 210 -13.83 26.52 -18.13
N ALA A 211 -13.21 25.76 -17.26
CA ALA A 211 -12.10 24.83 -17.56
C ALA A 211 -12.41 23.43 -17.04
N GLY A 212 -13.68 23.04 -17.04
CA GLY A 212 -14.13 21.75 -16.56
C GLY A 212 -13.89 20.63 -17.56
N ILE A 213 -13.77 19.41 -17.04
CA ILE A 213 -13.68 18.16 -17.80
C ILE A 213 -15.03 17.50 -17.74
N ASN A 214 -15.59 17.09 -18.89
CA ASN A 214 -16.86 16.38 -18.91
C ASN A 214 -16.75 15.02 -18.21
N LEU A 215 -17.78 14.64 -17.46
CA LEU A 215 -17.78 13.39 -16.70
C LEU A 215 -17.49 12.16 -17.58
N SER A 216 -17.98 12.13 -18.82
CA SER A 216 -17.70 11.03 -19.76
C SER A 216 -16.23 10.91 -20.15
N GLN A 217 -15.46 12.00 -20.05
CA GLN A 217 -14.03 11.99 -20.36
C GLN A 217 -13.14 11.56 -19.19
N LEU A 218 -13.71 11.44 -17.97
CA LEU A 218 -12.93 11.08 -16.79
C LEU A 218 -12.24 9.70 -16.92
N ILE A 219 -12.78 8.80 -17.72
CA ILE A 219 -12.19 7.48 -18.01
C ILE A 219 -10.79 7.58 -18.63
N ASN A 220 -10.47 8.69 -19.27
CA ASN A 220 -9.15 8.91 -19.91
C ASN A 220 -8.09 9.45 -18.93
N TYR A 221 -8.43 9.63 -17.66
CA TYR A 221 -7.56 10.19 -16.65
C TYR A 221 -7.13 9.13 -15.64
N ASN A 222 -5.87 9.16 -15.22
CA ASN A 222 -5.32 8.24 -14.24
C ASN A 222 -5.66 8.69 -12.82
N PHE A 223 -6.68 8.08 -12.20
CA PHE A 223 -7.07 8.32 -10.81
C PHE A 223 -6.59 7.19 -9.89
N PRO A 224 -6.39 7.46 -8.59
CA PRO A 224 -6.26 6.41 -7.57
C PRO A 224 -7.52 5.52 -7.53
N VAL A 225 -7.32 4.24 -7.18
CA VAL A 225 -8.41 3.24 -7.15
C VAL A 225 -9.68 3.70 -6.42
N PRO A 226 -9.63 4.32 -5.22
CA PRO A 226 -10.86 4.76 -4.55
C PRO A 226 -11.62 5.85 -5.31
N ILE A 227 -10.90 6.76 -5.99
CA ILE A 227 -11.51 7.82 -6.80
C ILE A 227 -12.11 7.23 -8.07
N ASN A 228 -11.37 6.33 -8.73
CA ASN A 228 -11.84 5.65 -9.94
C ASN A 228 -13.12 4.83 -9.66
N ASN A 229 -13.16 4.11 -8.55
CA ASN A 229 -14.34 3.37 -8.11
C ASN A 229 -15.54 4.30 -7.83
N PHE A 230 -15.30 5.48 -7.27
CA PHE A 230 -16.35 6.47 -7.06
C PHE A 230 -16.89 7.03 -8.38
N ILE A 231 -16.00 7.35 -9.33
CA ILE A 231 -16.37 7.82 -10.67
C ILE A 231 -17.30 6.79 -11.34
N ASN A 232 -16.87 5.54 -11.45
CA ASN A 232 -17.60 4.48 -12.14
C ASN A 232 -18.95 4.12 -11.48
N LYS A 233 -19.07 4.25 -10.16
CA LYS A 233 -20.29 3.83 -9.44
C LYS A 233 -21.27 4.96 -9.18
N LYS A 234 -20.82 6.21 -9.19
CA LYS A 234 -21.60 7.35 -8.67
C LYS A 234 -21.63 8.58 -9.58
N LEU A 235 -20.81 8.63 -10.63
CA LEU A 235 -20.76 9.74 -11.55
C LEU A 235 -21.12 9.36 -12.99
N ILE A 236 -20.62 8.25 -13.48
CA ILE A 236 -20.92 7.60 -14.76
C ILE A 236 -21.72 6.34 -14.48
#